data_3bbeb3eddfbb2514ee102798ffc08393
#
_entry.id   3bbeb3eddfbb2514ee102798ffc08393
#
_cell.length_a   1.000
_cell.length_b   1.000
_cell.length_c   1.000
_cell.angle_alpha   90.00
_cell.angle_beta   90.00
_cell.angle_gamma   90.00
#
_symmetry.space_group_name_H-M   'P 1'
#
loop_
_entity.id
_entity.type
_entity.pdbx_description
1 polymer ?
#
loop_
_entity_poly.entity_id
_entity_poly.type
_entity_poly.pdbx_seq_one_letter_code
_entity_poly.pdbx_strand_id
1 'polypeptide(L)'
;MLAILLDHTEIYYTGGNLIPYDWYVSNVLIVFFFLSGYLMYKQQGFSLRGKTFSIGRSLLLPYFLFTIVLALPKAFVHGHSIDWESLLLPILTGRASWFIAALIVSEVVFSLFLWITRGKVIPLFILSFCAFVGSVFLTKQSTDYPWCINNALHAVLFLYIGWFYHYRKEVFNRINTPLYTSFLFIFLIVIKGYATCKGVHTMIYPMGVDSYFLFFLDMLTSVFLLVNVCKQLSRCKPLEWVGAHSIVYYFVCGGVPLCLSLALQKVGLGYHGAYYSVLIAYALVCIVASCIVAMVYRYLPFMLGKCH
;
A
#
# COMPACT_ATOMS: atom_id res chain seq x y z
N MET A 1 -5.56 4.14 2.69
CA MET A 1 -6.65 3.63 1.81
C MET A 1 -7.43 4.74 1.12
N LEU A 2 -7.87 5.80 1.82
CA LEU A 2 -8.62 6.91 1.21
C LEU A 2 -7.87 7.55 0.01
N ALA A 3 -6.56 7.80 0.15
CA ALA A 3 -5.74 8.31 -0.94
C ALA A 3 -5.68 7.38 -2.16
N ILE A 4 -5.65 6.06 -1.96
CA ILE A 4 -5.68 5.08 -3.06
C ILE A 4 -7.05 5.07 -3.75
N LEU A 5 -8.15 5.21 -2.98
CA LEU A 5 -9.50 5.36 -3.58
C LEU A 5 -9.62 6.64 -4.40
N LEU A 6 -9.00 7.76 -3.95
CA LEU A 6 -8.96 9.00 -4.70
C LEU A 6 -8.24 8.84 -6.04
N ASP A 7 -7.05 8.25 -6.03
CA ASP A 7 -6.26 7.97 -7.22
C ASP A 7 -7.04 7.15 -8.26
N HIS A 8 -7.62 6.02 -7.84
CA HIS A 8 -8.46 5.23 -8.74
C HIS A 8 -9.71 5.95 -9.22
N THR A 9 -10.28 6.83 -8.38
CA THR A 9 -11.43 7.65 -8.79
C THR A 9 -11.01 8.65 -9.86
N GLU A 10 -9.87 9.33 -9.69
CA GLU A 10 -9.33 10.20 -10.72
C GLU A 10 -9.14 9.45 -12.04
N ILE A 11 -8.39 8.34 -12.01
CA ILE A 11 -8.07 7.56 -13.22
C ILE A 11 -9.34 7.15 -13.99
N TYR A 12 -10.33 6.58 -13.30
CA TYR A 12 -11.51 6.04 -13.98
C TYR A 12 -12.57 7.09 -14.32
N TYR A 13 -12.65 8.18 -13.56
CA TYR A 13 -13.67 9.21 -13.78
C TYR A 13 -13.21 10.28 -14.77
N THR A 14 -11.91 10.60 -14.80
CA THR A 14 -11.38 11.66 -15.66
C THR A 14 -10.54 11.14 -16.83
N GLY A 15 -10.17 9.85 -16.83
CA GLY A 15 -9.28 9.24 -17.82
C GLY A 15 -7.78 9.36 -17.50
N GLY A 16 -7.41 9.94 -16.36
CA GLY A 16 -6.02 10.06 -15.90
C GLY A 16 -5.89 10.72 -14.54
N ASN A 17 -4.67 10.75 -14.01
CA ASN A 17 -4.39 11.41 -12.74
C ASN A 17 -4.35 12.94 -12.93
N LEU A 18 -5.18 13.69 -12.21
CA LEU A 18 -5.12 15.16 -12.12
C LEU A 18 -4.04 15.58 -11.11
N ILE A 19 -3.92 14.87 -10.00
CA ILE A 19 -2.82 15.01 -9.05
C ILE A 19 -1.78 13.93 -9.40
N PRO A 20 -0.51 14.27 -9.64
CA PRO A 20 0.51 13.28 -9.98
C PRO A 20 0.61 12.15 -8.95
N TYR A 21 0.69 10.92 -9.42
CA TYR A 21 0.79 9.71 -8.60
C TYR A 21 1.93 9.76 -7.56
N ASP A 22 3.08 10.27 -7.95
CA ASP A 22 4.28 10.41 -7.12
C ASP A 22 4.15 11.49 -6.02
N TRP A 23 3.10 12.32 -6.06
CA TRP A 23 2.85 13.30 -5.00
C TRP A 23 2.28 12.70 -3.72
N TYR A 24 1.50 11.62 -3.82
CA TYR A 24 0.83 11.09 -2.64
C TYR A 24 0.67 9.56 -2.62
N VAL A 25 0.42 8.89 -3.76
CA VAL A 25 0.09 7.45 -3.78
C VAL A 25 1.30 6.60 -3.41
N SER A 26 2.45 6.86 -4.02
CA SER A 26 3.71 6.18 -3.74
C SER A 26 4.07 6.25 -2.24
N ASN A 27 3.88 7.41 -1.62
CA ASN A 27 4.16 7.63 -0.21
C ASN A 27 3.24 6.79 0.69
N VAL A 28 1.93 6.79 0.42
CA VAL A 28 0.95 6.02 1.19
C VAL A 28 1.20 4.52 1.10
N LEU A 29 1.60 4.01 -0.06
CA LEU A 29 1.94 2.60 -0.24
C LEU A 29 3.14 2.19 0.63
N ILE A 30 4.17 3.02 0.69
CA ILE A 30 5.34 2.77 1.54
C ILE A 30 4.99 2.79 3.03
N VAL A 31 4.05 3.65 3.46
CA VAL A 31 3.56 3.68 4.85
C VAL A 31 2.96 2.33 5.27
N PHE A 32 2.30 1.59 4.40
CA PHE A 32 1.78 0.26 4.73
C PHE A 32 2.91 -0.73 5.05
N PHE A 33 3.99 -0.73 4.28
CA PHE A 33 5.17 -1.57 4.58
C PHE A 33 5.82 -1.16 5.90
N PHE A 34 5.96 0.13 6.15
CA PHE A 34 6.45 0.64 7.43
C PHE A 34 5.56 0.17 8.60
N LEU A 35 4.24 0.32 8.49
CA LEU A 35 3.29 -0.11 9.53
C LEU A 35 3.34 -1.62 9.76
N SER A 36 3.47 -2.42 8.69
CA SER A 36 3.66 -3.86 8.81
C SER A 36 4.89 -4.19 9.65
N GLY A 37 6.03 -3.58 9.34
CA GLY A 37 7.25 -3.73 10.13
C GLY A 37 7.09 -3.27 11.58
N TYR A 38 6.42 -2.15 11.81
CA TYR A 38 6.12 -1.64 13.16
C TYR A 38 5.34 -2.67 13.99
N LEU A 39 4.35 -3.34 13.40
CA LEU A 39 3.54 -4.36 14.06
C LEU A 39 4.29 -5.69 14.28
N MET A 40 5.38 -5.93 13.57
CA MET A 40 6.19 -7.14 13.74
C MET A 40 7.13 -7.10 14.94
N TYR A 41 7.36 -5.93 15.55
CA TYR A 41 8.16 -5.84 16.77
C TYR A 41 7.42 -6.47 17.96
N LYS A 42 8.12 -7.37 18.68
CA LYS A 42 7.63 -7.99 19.90
C LYS A 42 8.73 -8.01 20.96
N GLN A 43 8.42 -7.60 22.19
CA GLN A 43 9.36 -7.64 23.33
C GLN A 43 9.65 -9.07 23.81
N GLN A 44 8.68 -9.98 23.71
CA GLN A 44 8.75 -11.36 24.23
C GLN A 44 9.40 -12.36 23.27
N GLY A 45 10.08 -11.89 22.22
CA GLY A 45 10.70 -12.73 21.22
C GLY A 45 9.81 -12.98 20.00
N PHE A 46 10.49 -13.30 18.89
CA PHE A 46 9.86 -13.50 17.58
C PHE A 46 9.69 -14.99 17.30
N SER A 47 8.47 -15.40 16.91
CA SER A 47 8.15 -16.75 16.47
C SER A 47 7.95 -16.79 14.96
N LEU A 48 8.88 -17.39 14.22
CA LEU A 48 8.78 -17.54 12.78
C LEU A 48 7.52 -18.33 12.39
N ARG A 49 7.28 -19.49 13.01
CA ARG A 49 6.12 -20.36 12.75
C ARG A 49 4.81 -19.60 12.98
N GLY A 50 4.71 -18.88 14.11
CA GLY A 50 3.50 -18.08 14.42
C GLY A 50 3.27 -16.97 13.41
N LYS A 51 4.33 -16.28 12.97
CA LYS A 51 4.22 -15.21 11.98
C LYS A 51 3.86 -15.75 10.59
N THR A 52 4.49 -16.86 10.15
CA THR A 52 4.18 -17.48 8.84
C THR A 52 2.73 -17.96 8.78
N PHE A 53 2.22 -18.57 9.85
CA PHE A 53 0.81 -18.94 9.95
C PHE A 53 -0.10 -17.72 9.90
N SER A 54 0.27 -16.64 10.58
CA SER A 54 -0.47 -15.36 10.53
C SER A 54 -0.52 -14.78 9.13
N ILE A 55 0.62 -14.75 8.39
CA ILE A 55 0.68 -14.30 6.99
C ILE A 55 -0.24 -15.15 6.11
N GLY A 56 -0.16 -16.48 6.24
CA GLY A 56 -1.01 -17.40 5.51
C GLY A 56 -2.50 -17.11 5.71
N ARG A 57 -2.89 -16.89 6.96
CA ARG A 57 -4.29 -16.66 7.32
C ARG A 57 -4.80 -15.26 7.00
N SER A 58 -4.00 -14.21 7.26
CA SER A 58 -4.46 -12.82 7.18
C SER A 58 -4.14 -12.11 5.86
N LEU A 59 -3.24 -12.65 5.03
CA LEU A 59 -2.87 -12.07 3.75
C LEU A 59 -3.04 -13.04 2.58
N LEU A 60 -2.46 -14.27 2.68
CA LEU A 60 -2.47 -15.21 1.57
C LEU A 60 -3.87 -15.77 1.30
N LEU A 61 -4.62 -16.15 2.34
CA LEU A 61 -5.99 -16.61 2.20
C LEU A 61 -6.91 -15.54 1.61
N PRO A 62 -6.96 -14.30 2.15
CA PRO A 62 -7.70 -13.21 1.51
C PRO A 62 -7.24 -12.93 0.07
N TYR A 63 -5.94 -12.96 -0.20
CA TYR A 63 -5.42 -12.78 -1.55
C TYR A 63 -6.10 -13.73 -2.53
N PHE A 64 -6.05 -15.04 -2.30
CA PHE A 64 -6.65 -16.01 -3.22
C PHE A 64 -8.17 -15.88 -3.30
N LEU A 65 -8.86 -15.76 -2.16
CA LEU A 65 -10.32 -15.69 -2.16
C LEU A 65 -10.84 -14.45 -2.90
N PHE A 66 -10.29 -13.26 -2.59
CA PHE A 66 -10.73 -12.04 -3.26
C PHE A 66 -10.34 -11.99 -4.73
N THR A 67 -9.12 -12.42 -5.09
CA THR A 67 -8.69 -12.37 -6.49
C THR A 67 -9.48 -13.35 -7.36
N ILE A 68 -9.83 -14.54 -6.85
CA ILE A 68 -10.69 -15.51 -7.55
C ILE A 68 -12.10 -14.93 -7.73
N VAL A 69 -12.70 -14.40 -6.67
CA VAL A 69 -14.06 -13.85 -6.73
C VAL A 69 -14.13 -12.64 -7.66
N LEU A 70 -13.09 -11.80 -7.67
CA LEU A 70 -13.04 -10.60 -8.50
C LEU A 70 -12.53 -10.84 -9.93
N ALA A 71 -12.00 -12.03 -10.25
CA ALA A 71 -11.45 -12.33 -11.57
C ALA A 71 -12.50 -12.22 -12.68
N LEU A 72 -13.66 -12.85 -12.50
CA LEU A 72 -14.75 -12.82 -13.49
C LEU A 72 -15.33 -11.41 -13.70
N PRO A 73 -15.77 -10.67 -12.66
CA PRO A 73 -16.23 -9.30 -12.83
C PRO A 73 -15.18 -8.40 -13.51
N LYS A 74 -13.91 -8.57 -13.17
CA LYS A 74 -12.81 -7.79 -13.73
C LYS A 74 -12.60 -8.07 -15.22
N ALA A 75 -12.59 -9.36 -15.62
CA ALA A 75 -12.49 -9.77 -17.02
C ALA A 75 -13.66 -9.23 -17.84
N PHE A 76 -14.89 -9.31 -17.33
CA PHE A 76 -16.08 -8.80 -17.99
C PHE A 76 -16.03 -7.28 -18.21
N VAL A 77 -15.64 -6.51 -17.19
CA VAL A 77 -15.60 -5.03 -17.28
C VAL A 77 -14.48 -4.54 -18.19
N HIS A 78 -13.34 -5.24 -18.22
CA HIS A 78 -12.20 -4.87 -19.07
C HIS A 78 -12.24 -5.50 -20.46
N GLY A 79 -13.27 -6.27 -20.79
CA GLY A 79 -13.42 -6.91 -22.12
C GLY A 79 -12.35 -7.97 -22.43
N HIS A 80 -11.73 -8.55 -21.38
CA HIS A 80 -10.76 -9.62 -21.56
C HIS A 80 -11.45 -10.95 -21.92
N SER A 81 -10.74 -11.79 -22.68
CA SER A 81 -11.20 -13.16 -22.95
C SER A 81 -11.35 -13.94 -21.64
N ILE A 82 -12.45 -14.70 -21.52
CA ILE A 82 -12.70 -15.57 -20.36
C ILE A 82 -12.05 -16.92 -20.65
N ASP A 83 -10.73 -16.97 -20.64
CA ASP A 83 -9.96 -18.20 -20.68
C ASP A 83 -9.27 -18.44 -19.34
N TRP A 84 -8.94 -19.70 -19.07
CA TRP A 84 -8.32 -20.08 -17.79
C TRP A 84 -6.92 -19.46 -17.61
N GLU A 85 -6.20 -19.25 -18.69
CA GLU A 85 -4.86 -18.67 -18.65
C GLU A 85 -4.93 -17.19 -18.24
N SER A 86 -5.80 -16.41 -18.87
CA SER A 86 -5.99 -14.98 -18.55
C SER A 86 -6.54 -14.75 -17.14
N LEU A 87 -7.33 -15.69 -16.62
CA LEU A 87 -7.91 -15.56 -15.27
C LEU A 87 -6.97 -16.06 -14.18
N LEU A 88 -6.36 -17.24 -14.33
CA LEU A 88 -5.60 -17.89 -13.26
C LEU A 88 -4.13 -17.48 -13.23
N LEU A 89 -3.51 -17.24 -14.36
CA LEU A 89 -2.08 -16.90 -14.43
C LEU A 89 -1.74 -15.64 -13.62
N PRO A 90 -2.51 -14.52 -13.70
CA PRO A 90 -2.27 -13.34 -12.87
C PRO A 90 -2.42 -13.63 -11.37
N ILE A 91 -3.33 -14.53 -10.99
CA ILE A 91 -3.53 -14.93 -9.59
C ILE A 91 -2.32 -15.73 -9.09
N LEU A 92 -1.89 -16.74 -9.85
CA LEU A 92 -0.77 -17.61 -9.47
C LEU A 92 0.58 -16.87 -9.48
N THR A 93 0.74 -15.90 -10.37
CA THR A 93 1.96 -15.10 -10.47
C THR A 93 2.00 -13.87 -9.55
N GLY A 94 0.96 -13.61 -8.76
CA GLY A 94 0.93 -12.46 -7.86
C GLY A 94 0.48 -11.14 -8.53
N ARG A 95 0.25 -11.13 -9.83
CA ARG A 95 -0.10 -9.93 -10.60
C ARG A 95 -1.53 -9.45 -10.39
N ALA A 96 -2.45 -10.34 -10.03
CA ALA A 96 -3.86 -10.00 -9.82
C ALA A 96 -4.04 -8.94 -8.71
N SER A 97 -3.12 -8.90 -7.74
CA SER A 97 -3.13 -7.97 -6.61
C SER A 97 -1.68 -7.72 -6.14
N TRP A 98 -0.95 -6.97 -6.96
CA TRP A 98 0.51 -6.77 -6.84
C TRP A 98 0.97 -6.33 -5.44
N PHE A 99 0.25 -5.38 -4.82
CA PHE A 99 0.64 -4.83 -3.52
C PHE A 99 0.54 -5.87 -2.39
N ILE A 100 -0.55 -6.68 -2.36
CA ILE A 100 -0.69 -7.75 -1.36
C ILE A 100 0.33 -8.85 -1.62
N ALA A 101 0.61 -9.19 -2.89
CA ALA A 101 1.66 -10.14 -3.24
C ALA A 101 3.04 -9.66 -2.75
N ALA A 102 3.39 -8.40 -3.02
CA ALA A 102 4.63 -7.79 -2.53
C ALA A 102 4.67 -7.75 -0.98
N LEU A 103 3.54 -7.45 -0.32
CA LEU A 103 3.46 -7.44 1.14
C LEU A 103 3.67 -8.84 1.73
N ILE A 104 3.06 -9.88 1.16
CA ILE A 104 3.26 -11.28 1.58
C ILE A 104 4.74 -11.64 1.50
N VAL A 105 5.36 -11.42 0.35
CA VAL A 105 6.78 -11.78 0.13
C VAL A 105 7.69 -10.97 1.05
N SER A 106 7.47 -9.66 1.18
CA SER A 106 8.27 -8.80 2.05
C SER A 106 8.17 -9.19 3.53
N GLU A 107 6.96 -9.52 4.01
CA GLU A 107 6.77 -10.00 5.38
C GLU A 107 7.43 -11.37 5.62
N VAL A 108 7.39 -12.28 4.64
CA VAL A 108 8.07 -13.58 4.74
C VAL A 108 9.58 -13.38 4.79
N VAL A 109 10.16 -12.60 3.87
CA VAL A 109 11.60 -12.32 3.84
C VAL A 109 12.05 -11.64 5.12
N PHE A 110 11.35 -10.61 5.56
CA PHE A 110 11.68 -9.91 6.80
C PHE A 110 11.54 -10.79 8.04
N SER A 111 10.56 -11.70 8.06
CA SER A 111 10.40 -12.70 9.13
C SER A 111 11.59 -13.66 9.20
N LEU A 112 12.10 -14.11 8.06
CA LEU A 112 13.33 -14.92 7.99
C LEU A 112 14.54 -14.13 8.51
N PHE A 113 14.67 -12.86 8.14
CA PHE A 113 15.75 -12.01 8.65
C PHE A 113 15.68 -11.81 10.16
N LEU A 114 14.48 -11.55 10.71
CA LEU A 114 14.25 -11.46 12.16
C LEU A 114 14.66 -12.77 12.88
N TRP A 115 14.32 -13.91 12.29
CA TRP A 115 14.66 -15.22 12.87
C TRP A 115 16.17 -15.48 12.83
N ILE A 116 16.84 -15.25 11.68
CA ILE A 116 18.29 -15.44 11.51
C ILE A 116 19.08 -14.52 12.44
N THR A 117 18.70 -13.25 12.51
CA THR A 117 19.41 -12.23 13.30
C THR A 117 19.04 -12.26 14.78
N ARG A 118 18.03 -13.06 15.16
CA ARG A 118 17.45 -13.07 16.50
C ARG A 118 17.02 -11.66 16.97
N GLY A 119 16.58 -10.83 16.04
CA GLY A 119 16.17 -9.45 16.30
C GLY A 119 17.31 -8.47 16.65
N LYS A 120 18.58 -8.82 16.37
CA LYS A 120 19.70 -7.89 16.55
C LYS A 120 19.64 -6.78 15.50
N VAL A 121 19.72 -5.52 15.96
CA VAL A 121 19.49 -4.29 15.14
C VAL A 121 20.44 -4.23 13.94
N ILE A 122 21.75 -4.34 14.16
CA ILE A 122 22.76 -4.15 13.12
C ILE A 122 22.70 -5.24 12.02
N PRO A 123 22.72 -6.55 12.35
CA PRO A 123 22.60 -7.58 11.33
C PRO A 123 21.27 -7.51 10.55
N LEU A 124 20.17 -7.17 11.23
CA LEU A 124 18.86 -7.00 10.60
C LEU A 124 18.87 -5.83 9.61
N PHE A 125 19.50 -4.71 9.96
CA PHE A 125 19.71 -3.59 9.06
C PHE A 125 20.50 -4.00 7.82
N ILE A 126 21.64 -4.67 8.01
CA ILE A 126 22.52 -5.10 6.90
C ILE A 126 21.75 -6.00 5.93
N LEU A 127 21.02 -7.01 6.43
CA LEU A 127 20.24 -7.90 5.57
C LEU A 127 19.12 -7.15 4.83
N SER A 128 18.42 -6.26 5.52
CA SER A 128 17.34 -5.46 4.91
C SER A 128 17.88 -4.49 3.85
N PHE A 129 19.03 -3.90 4.09
CA PHE A 129 19.71 -3.02 3.15
C PHE A 129 20.26 -3.79 1.94
N CYS A 130 20.84 -4.98 2.15
CA CYS A 130 21.26 -5.87 1.06
C CYS A 130 20.07 -6.30 0.18
N ALA A 131 18.93 -6.63 0.79
CA ALA A 131 17.71 -6.94 0.04
C ALA A 131 17.26 -5.74 -0.81
N PHE A 132 17.28 -4.55 -0.25
CA PHE A 132 16.98 -3.30 -0.98
C PHE A 132 17.94 -3.09 -2.16
N VAL A 133 19.26 -3.19 -1.95
CA VAL A 133 20.25 -3.07 -3.02
C VAL A 133 20.04 -4.14 -4.09
N GLY A 134 19.78 -5.39 -3.69
CA GLY A 134 19.44 -6.46 -4.61
C GLY A 134 18.20 -6.15 -5.45
N SER A 135 17.17 -5.54 -4.86
CA SER A 135 15.97 -5.13 -5.60
C SER A 135 16.26 -4.08 -6.68
N VAL A 136 17.18 -3.15 -6.41
CA VAL A 136 17.61 -2.14 -7.39
C VAL A 136 18.24 -2.80 -8.62
N PHE A 137 19.08 -3.81 -8.42
CA PHE A 137 19.68 -4.56 -9.53
C PHE A 137 18.64 -5.38 -10.30
N LEU A 138 17.71 -6.04 -9.61
CA LEU A 138 16.62 -6.79 -10.24
C LEU A 138 15.75 -5.85 -11.09
N THR A 139 15.36 -4.71 -10.56
CA THR A 139 14.50 -3.75 -11.27
C THR A 139 15.15 -3.21 -12.56
N LYS A 140 16.48 -3.10 -12.60
CA LYS A 140 17.21 -2.74 -13.83
C LYS A 140 17.15 -3.82 -14.90
N GLN A 141 16.98 -5.10 -14.53
CA GLN A 141 16.88 -6.20 -15.48
C GLN A 141 15.45 -6.40 -15.99
N SER A 142 14.47 -6.31 -15.10
CA SER A 142 13.05 -6.41 -15.41
C SER A 142 12.21 -5.73 -14.33
N THR A 143 11.08 -5.17 -14.73
CA THR A 143 10.08 -4.62 -13.78
C THR A 143 8.99 -5.63 -13.43
N ASP A 144 8.96 -6.79 -14.11
CA ASP A 144 7.86 -7.76 -14.03
C ASP A 144 8.36 -9.13 -13.53
N TYR A 145 8.51 -9.23 -12.23
CA TYR A 145 8.82 -10.50 -11.56
C TYR A 145 7.57 -11.14 -10.93
N PRO A 146 7.47 -12.49 -10.92
CA PRO A 146 6.41 -13.19 -10.20
C PRO A 146 6.38 -12.76 -8.73
N TRP A 147 5.16 -12.65 -8.19
CA TRP A 147 4.93 -12.21 -6.80
C TRP A 147 5.53 -10.85 -6.46
N CYS A 148 5.83 -10.03 -7.48
CA CYS A 148 6.42 -8.70 -7.33
C CYS A 148 7.66 -8.71 -6.42
N ILE A 149 8.56 -9.70 -6.63
CA ILE A 149 9.75 -9.92 -5.78
C ILE A 149 10.62 -8.68 -5.69
N ASN A 150 10.82 -7.95 -6.81
CA ASN A 150 11.58 -6.71 -6.82
C ASN A 150 10.95 -5.65 -5.88
N ASN A 151 9.63 -5.45 -5.96
CA ASN A 151 8.89 -4.55 -5.06
C ASN A 151 8.97 -5.01 -3.60
N ALA A 152 8.84 -6.32 -3.39
CA ALA A 152 8.89 -6.92 -2.06
C ALA A 152 10.25 -6.71 -1.38
N LEU A 153 11.35 -7.00 -2.10
CA LEU A 153 12.71 -6.80 -1.58
C LEU A 153 13.00 -5.31 -1.31
N HIS A 154 12.48 -4.43 -2.17
CA HIS A 154 12.54 -2.99 -1.95
C HIS A 154 11.85 -2.57 -0.65
N ALA A 155 10.67 -3.15 -0.39
CA ALA A 155 9.86 -2.87 0.77
C ALA A 155 10.47 -3.37 2.09
N VAL A 156 11.33 -4.41 2.06
CA VAL A 156 11.95 -5.00 3.27
C VAL A 156 12.68 -3.95 4.12
N LEU A 157 13.33 -2.98 3.48
CA LEU A 157 14.01 -1.90 4.22
C LEU A 157 13.01 -1.00 4.96
N PHE A 158 11.83 -0.75 4.39
CA PHE A 158 10.78 0.02 5.08
C PHE A 158 10.11 -0.78 6.21
N LEU A 159 10.02 -2.10 6.09
CA LEU A 159 9.65 -2.96 7.23
C LEU A 159 10.67 -2.84 8.36
N TYR A 160 11.98 -2.87 8.04
CA TYR A 160 13.03 -2.65 9.03
C TYR A 160 12.88 -1.29 9.72
N ILE A 161 12.67 -0.21 8.96
CA ILE A 161 12.50 1.13 9.52
C ILE A 161 11.29 1.18 10.46
N GLY A 162 10.16 0.55 10.10
CA GLY A 162 8.98 0.42 10.94
C GLY A 162 9.25 -0.36 12.22
N TRP A 163 9.93 -1.49 12.12
CA TRP A 163 10.33 -2.32 13.23
C TRP A 163 11.30 -1.56 14.18
N PHE A 164 12.31 -0.88 13.62
CA PHE A 164 13.27 -0.07 14.38
C PHE A 164 12.59 1.14 15.05
N TYR A 165 11.64 1.77 14.38
CA TYR A 165 10.83 2.84 14.97
C TYR A 165 10.09 2.36 16.22
N HIS A 166 9.49 1.18 16.18
CA HIS A 166 8.83 0.58 17.35
C HIS A 166 9.84 0.23 18.44
N TYR A 167 10.97 -0.36 18.07
CA TYR A 167 12.07 -0.70 18.99
C TYR A 167 12.58 0.54 19.74
N ARG A 168 12.67 1.69 19.08
CA ARG A 168 13.11 2.98 19.67
C ARG A 168 11.95 3.96 19.92
N LYS A 169 10.75 3.46 20.13
CA LYS A 169 9.52 4.24 20.27
C LYS A 169 9.64 5.43 21.22
N GLU A 170 10.33 5.27 22.34
CA GLU A 170 10.49 6.34 23.33
C GLU A 170 11.30 7.53 22.77
N VAL A 171 12.36 7.25 21.99
CA VAL A 171 13.17 8.30 21.36
C VAL A 171 12.34 9.07 20.35
N PHE A 172 11.63 8.34 19.47
CA PHE A 172 10.79 8.96 18.45
C PHE A 172 9.60 9.74 19.03
N ASN A 173 9.05 9.31 20.17
CA ASN A 173 7.99 10.06 20.84
C ASN A 173 8.46 11.41 21.37
N ARG A 174 9.72 11.55 21.77
CA ARG A 174 10.28 12.85 22.22
C ARG A 174 10.40 13.88 21.10
N ILE A 175 10.60 13.41 19.86
CA ILE A 175 10.75 14.30 18.70
C ILE A 175 9.39 14.66 18.09
N ASN A 176 8.32 13.95 18.46
CA ASN A 176 6.98 14.19 17.93
C ASN A 176 6.35 15.47 18.49
N THR A 177 6.76 16.60 17.92
CA THR A 177 6.27 17.94 18.26
C THR A 177 5.60 18.59 17.05
N PRO A 178 4.67 19.56 17.24
CA PRO A 178 4.08 20.30 16.11
C PRO A 178 5.13 21.00 15.25
N LEU A 179 6.19 21.53 15.88
CA LEU A 179 7.28 22.18 15.15
C LEU A 179 8.00 21.21 14.21
N TYR A 180 8.32 19.99 14.69
CA TYR A 180 8.94 18.95 13.85
C TYR A 180 8.01 18.51 12.72
N THR A 181 6.71 18.40 12.99
CA THR A 181 5.70 18.07 11.97
C THR A 181 5.64 19.15 10.88
N SER A 182 5.66 20.42 11.27
CA SER A 182 5.69 21.55 10.31
C SER A 182 6.98 21.56 9.49
N PHE A 183 8.12 21.25 10.12
CA PHE A 183 9.40 21.10 9.42
C PHE A 183 9.33 19.98 8.37
N LEU A 184 8.83 18.81 8.74
CA LEU A 184 8.68 17.68 7.81
C LEU A 184 7.73 18.01 6.66
N PHE A 185 6.65 18.73 6.92
CA PHE A 185 5.70 19.16 5.90
C PHE A 185 6.35 20.11 4.88
N ILE A 186 7.04 21.16 5.37
CA ILE A 186 7.74 22.09 4.49
C ILE A 186 8.83 21.37 3.70
N PHE A 187 9.60 20.49 4.37
CA PHE A 187 10.67 19.73 3.73
C PHE A 187 10.12 18.80 2.64
N LEU A 188 8.97 18.16 2.87
CA LEU A 188 8.30 17.34 1.87
C LEU A 188 7.89 18.16 0.64
N ILE A 189 7.32 19.36 0.84
CA ILE A 189 6.95 20.26 -0.27
C ILE A 189 8.20 20.62 -1.09
N VAL A 190 9.31 20.92 -0.43
CA VAL A 190 10.58 21.25 -1.12
C VAL A 190 11.08 20.05 -1.94
N ILE A 191 11.05 18.83 -1.38
CA ILE A 191 11.45 17.60 -2.11
C ILE A 191 10.56 17.40 -3.34
N LYS A 192 9.23 17.48 -3.16
CA LYS A 192 8.26 17.29 -4.26
C LYS A 192 8.42 18.36 -5.33
N GLY A 193 8.54 19.62 -4.93
CA GLY A 193 8.78 20.73 -5.86
C GLY A 193 10.09 20.54 -6.65
N TYR A 194 11.17 20.17 -5.98
CA TYR A 194 12.45 19.91 -6.63
C TYR A 194 12.36 18.72 -7.61
N ALA A 195 11.74 17.60 -7.20
CA ALA A 195 11.56 16.44 -8.08
C ALA A 195 10.75 16.80 -9.33
N THR A 196 9.63 17.52 -9.16
CA THR A 196 8.80 18.00 -10.27
C THR A 196 9.56 18.93 -11.21
N CYS A 197 10.31 19.89 -10.68
CA CYS A 197 11.14 20.81 -11.49
C CYS A 197 12.24 20.09 -12.28
N LYS A 198 12.73 18.97 -11.77
CA LYS A 198 13.77 18.15 -12.44
C LYS A 198 13.20 17.05 -13.32
N GLY A 199 11.88 16.86 -13.35
CA GLY A 199 11.25 15.76 -14.06
C GLY A 199 11.63 14.38 -13.51
N VAL A 200 11.91 14.30 -12.20
CA VAL A 200 12.26 13.03 -11.51
C VAL A 200 10.97 12.36 -11.07
N HIS A 201 10.73 11.18 -11.58
CA HIS A 201 9.52 10.42 -11.27
C HIS A 201 9.81 9.20 -10.40
N THR A 202 8.81 8.85 -9.60
CA THR A 202 8.82 7.66 -8.74
C THR A 202 7.53 6.90 -8.91
N MET A 203 7.60 5.70 -9.49
CA MET A 203 6.48 4.79 -9.61
C MET A 203 6.78 3.51 -8.82
N ILE A 204 5.86 3.10 -7.97
CA ILE A 204 6.03 1.89 -7.15
C ILE A 204 5.65 0.65 -7.95
N TYR A 205 4.66 0.74 -8.85
CA TYR A 205 4.28 -0.40 -9.70
C TYR A 205 3.74 0.09 -11.07
N PRO A 206 4.32 -0.42 -12.18
CA PRO A 206 5.61 -1.14 -12.25
C PRO A 206 6.73 -0.29 -11.65
N MET A 207 7.74 -0.95 -11.02
CA MET A 207 8.76 -0.21 -10.29
C MET A 207 9.65 0.59 -11.22
N GLY A 208 9.67 1.91 -11.04
CA GLY A 208 10.51 2.87 -11.75
C GLY A 208 10.93 3.99 -10.79
N VAL A 209 12.22 4.10 -10.53
CA VAL A 209 12.79 5.12 -9.64
C VAL A 209 13.95 5.81 -10.33
N ASP A 210 13.76 7.06 -10.74
CA ASP A 210 14.80 7.83 -11.44
C ASP A 210 15.95 8.22 -10.52
N SER A 211 15.66 8.53 -9.25
CA SER A 211 16.66 8.89 -8.25
C SER A 211 16.36 8.24 -6.91
N TYR A 212 17.14 7.21 -6.54
CA TYR A 212 17.00 6.55 -5.24
C TYR A 212 17.27 7.46 -4.05
N PHE A 213 18.12 8.46 -4.19
CA PHE A 213 18.37 9.44 -3.14
C PHE A 213 17.12 10.28 -2.83
N LEU A 214 16.51 10.85 -3.86
CA LEU A 214 15.27 11.63 -3.72
C LEU A 214 14.12 10.73 -3.25
N PHE A 215 14.04 9.51 -3.78
CA PHE A 215 13.08 8.51 -3.33
C PHE A 215 13.15 8.29 -1.82
N PHE A 216 14.35 8.04 -1.27
CA PHE A 216 14.52 7.85 0.16
C PHE A 216 14.12 9.06 0.98
N LEU A 217 14.58 10.25 0.59
CA LEU A 217 14.23 11.49 1.29
C LEU A 217 12.71 11.69 1.31
N ASP A 218 12.06 11.51 0.17
CA ASP A 218 10.62 11.65 0.03
C ASP A 218 9.86 10.64 0.89
N MET A 219 10.18 9.35 0.74
CA MET A 219 9.46 8.28 1.45
C MET A 219 9.65 8.37 2.96
N LEU A 220 10.88 8.61 3.45
CA LEU A 220 11.14 8.74 4.88
C LEU A 220 10.45 9.98 5.46
N THR A 221 10.54 11.11 4.78
CA THR A 221 9.88 12.35 5.22
C THR A 221 8.37 12.15 5.30
N SER A 222 7.77 11.52 4.29
CA SER A 222 6.34 11.23 4.25
C SER A 222 5.89 10.26 5.35
N VAL A 223 6.66 9.19 5.58
CA VAL A 223 6.36 8.22 6.65
C VAL A 223 6.38 8.91 8.01
N PHE A 224 7.45 9.66 8.32
CA PHE A 224 7.55 10.36 9.61
C PHE A 224 6.51 11.46 9.75
N LEU A 225 6.21 12.20 8.68
CA LEU A 225 5.15 13.21 8.68
C LEU A 225 3.81 12.58 9.01
N LEU A 226 3.41 11.54 8.29
CA LEU A 226 2.11 10.87 8.49
C LEU A 226 2.00 10.26 9.89
N VAL A 227 3.06 9.62 10.39
CA VAL A 227 3.08 9.07 11.76
C VAL A 227 2.94 10.17 12.80
N ASN A 228 3.64 11.30 12.65
CA ASN A 228 3.56 12.41 13.59
C ASN A 228 2.20 13.10 13.55
N VAL A 229 1.64 13.34 12.35
CA VAL A 229 0.27 13.88 12.21
C VAL A 229 -0.73 12.96 12.89
N CYS A 230 -0.69 11.64 12.62
CA CYS A 230 -1.60 10.68 13.24
C CYS A 230 -1.49 10.63 14.76
N LYS A 231 -0.28 10.83 15.33
CA LYS A 231 -0.08 10.87 16.78
C LYS A 231 -0.60 12.16 17.44
N GLN A 232 -0.60 13.26 16.70
CA GLN A 232 -1.09 14.56 17.17
C GLN A 232 -2.59 14.73 16.99
N LEU A 233 -3.19 14.02 16.03
CA LEU A 233 -4.63 14.01 15.85
C LEU A 233 -5.32 13.32 17.03
N SER A 234 -6.42 13.92 17.49
CA SER A 234 -7.36 13.24 18.38
C SER A 234 -7.98 12.02 17.68
N ARG A 235 -8.53 11.10 18.47
CA ARG A 235 -9.18 9.90 17.94
C ARG A 235 -10.24 10.26 16.89
N CYS A 236 -10.08 9.69 15.68
CA CYS A 236 -11.02 9.85 14.58
C CYS A 236 -11.60 8.48 14.20
N LYS A 237 -12.76 8.14 14.78
CA LYS A 237 -13.41 6.83 14.58
C LYS A 237 -13.54 6.41 13.11
N PRO A 238 -13.95 7.28 12.15
CA PRO A 238 -13.99 6.90 10.74
C PRO A 238 -12.64 6.48 10.18
N LEU A 239 -11.56 7.21 10.50
CA LEU A 239 -10.21 6.87 10.02
C LEU A 239 -9.68 5.57 10.66
N GLU A 240 -9.93 5.37 11.95
CA GLU A 240 -9.60 4.14 12.67
C GLU A 240 -10.34 2.94 12.04
N TRP A 241 -11.61 3.12 11.69
CA TRP A 241 -12.43 2.09 11.06
C TRP A 241 -11.89 1.73 9.67
N VAL A 242 -11.60 2.70 8.81
CA VAL A 242 -10.98 2.49 7.49
C VAL A 242 -9.63 1.79 7.63
N GLY A 243 -8.82 2.19 8.60
CA GLY A 243 -7.52 1.56 8.88
C GLY A 243 -7.64 0.09 9.28
N ALA A 244 -8.55 -0.22 10.22
CA ALA A 244 -8.79 -1.58 10.70
C ALA A 244 -9.35 -2.53 9.61
N HIS A 245 -9.97 -1.97 8.58
CA HIS A 245 -10.63 -2.71 7.50
C HIS A 245 -9.88 -2.59 6.16
N SER A 246 -8.65 -2.07 6.17
CA SER A 246 -7.88 -1.65 5.00
C SER A 246 -7.69 -2.75 3.94
N ILE A 247 -7.63 -4.03 4.32
CA ILE A 247 -7.43 -5.15 3.38
C ILE A 247 -8.61 -5.29 2.41
N VAL A 248 -9.84 -5.16 2.87
CA VAL A 248 -11.01 -5.24 1.99
C VAL A 248 -11.11 -3.99 1.12
N TYR A 249 -10.86 -2.81 1.70
CA TYR A 249 -10.77 -1.58 0.92
C TYR A 249 -9.78 -1.71 -0.24
N TYR A 250 -8.64 -2.35 0.01
CA TYR A 250 -7.65 -2.57 -1.03
C TYR A 250 -8.19 -3.43 -2.18
N PHE A 251 -8.90 -4.53 -1.90
CA PHE A 251 -9.46 -5.38 -2.96
C PHE A 251 -10.56 -4.70 -3.76
N VAL A 252 -11.31 -3.77 -3.17
CA VAL A 252 -12.39 -3.06 -3.86
C VAL A 252 -11.97 -1.70 -4.44
N CYS A 253 -10.73 -1.23 -4.17
CA CYS A 253 -10.29 0.12 -4.56
C CYS A 253 -10.20 0.35 -6.07
N GLY A 254 -10.03 -0.68 -6.89
CA GLY A 254 -10.09 -0.56 -8.34
C GLY A 254 -11.51 -0.74 -8.90
N GLY A 255 -12.23 -1.75 -8.42
CA GLY A 255 -13.55 -2.12 -8.96
C GLY A 255 -14.65 -1.10 -8.65
N VAL A 256 -14.73 -0.62 -7.41
CA VAL A 256 -15.79 0.32 -7.01
C VAL A 256 -15.67 1.66 -7.74
N PRO A 257 -14.49 2.32 -7.80
CA PRO A 257 -14.34 3.54 -8.60
C PRO A 257 -14.68 3.35 -10.08
N LEU A 258 -14.25 2.24 -10.68
CA LEU A 258 -14.54 1.92 -12.08
C LEU A 258 -16.05 1.79 -12.34
N CYS A 259 -16.73 0.92 -11.57
CA CYS A 259 -18.17 0.71 -11.74
C CYS A 259 -18.98 2.00 -11.52
N LEU A 260 -18.62 2.78 -10.50
CA LEU A 260 -19.32 4.03 -10.20
C LEU A 260 -19.06 5.09 -11.29
N SER A 261 -17.82 5.22 -11.78
CA SER A 261 -17.48 6.14 -12.86
C SER A 261 -18.27 5.81 -14.14
N LEU A 262 -18.35 4.53 -14.51
CA LEU A 262 -19.18 4.09 -15.64
C LEU A 262 -20.67 4.38 -15.44
N ALA A 263 -21.20 4.20 -14.23
CA ALA A 263 -22.58 4.51 -13.91
C ALA A 263 -22.85 6.02 -14.01
N LEU A 264 -21.97 6.85 -13.46
CA LEU A 264 -22.10 8.32 -13.54
C LEU A 264 -22.04 8.81 -14.99
N GLN A 265 -21.14 8.26 -15.81
CA GLN A 265 -21.06 8.58 -17.24
C GLN A 265 -22.36 8.25 -17.98
N LYS A 266 -22.97 7.08 -17.71
CA LYS A 266 -24.23 6.66 -18.35
C LYS A 266 -25.43 7.58 -18.01
N VAL A 267 -25.44 8.20 -16.84
CA VAL A 267 -26.50 9.15 -16.45
C VAL A 267 -26.16 10.61 -16.80
N GLY A 268 -25.12 10.83 -17.60
CA GLY A 268 -24.74 12.18 -18.05
C GLY A 268 -23.98 13.02 -17.00
N LEU A 269 -23.53 12.40 -15.90
CA LEU A 269 -22.73 13.02 -14.84
C LEU A 269 -21.23 12.69 -15.01
N GLY A 270 -20.73 12.69 -16.23
CA GLY A 270 -19.32 12.50 -16.53
C GLY A 270 -18.45 13.69 -16.10
N TYR A 271 -17.13 13.53 -16.21
CA TYR A 271 -16.19 14.61 -15.93
C TYR A 271 -16.22 15.70 -17.01
N HIS A 272 -16.40 16.96 -16.62
CA HIS A 272 -16.46 18.13 -17.51
C HIS A 272 -15.41 19.21 -17.15
N GLY A 273 -14.24 18.79 -16.65
CA GLY A 273 -13.12 19.70 -16.39
C GLY A 273 -13.09 20.34 -15.00
N ALA A 274 -14.12 20.14 -14.16
CA ALA A 274 -14.18 20.75 -12.83
C ALA A 274 -13.80 19.74 -11.72
N TYR A 275 -12.79 20.04 -10.92
CA TYR A 275 -12.29 19.13 -9.88
C TYR A 275 -13.33 18.83 -8.78
N TYR A 276 -14.28 19.73 -8.51
CA TYR A 276 -15.34 19.44 -7.54
C TYR A 276 -16.19 18.22 -7.91
N SER A 277 -16.36 17.92 -9.23
CA SER A 277 -17.07 16.72 -9.67
C SER A 277 -16.32 15.44 -9.31
N VAL A 278 -14.98 15.48 -9.34
CA VAL A 278 -14.12 14.38 -8.85
C VAL A 278 -14.32 14.17 -7.35
N LEU A 279 -14.39 15.24 -6.56
CA LEU A 279 -14.63 15.14 -5.11
C LEU A 279 -16.01 14.54 -4.79
N ILE A 280 -17.05 14.88 -5.57
CA ILE A 280 -18.38 14.26 -5.42
C ILE A 280 -18.33 12.79 -5.77
N ALA A 281 -17.74 12.42 -6.91
CA ALA A 281 -17.57 11.04 -7.32
C ALA A 281 -16.77 10.25 -6.27
N TYR A 282 -15.69 10.83 -5.75
CA TYR A 282 -14.87 10.24 -4.68
C TYR A 282 -15.66 10.03 -3.38
N ALA A 283 -16.48 11.00 -2.97
CA ALA A 283 -17.34 10.85 -1.79
C ALA A 283 -18.31 9.67 -1.95
N LEU A 284 -18.94 9.54 -3.13
CA LEU A 284 -19.80 8.39 -3.45
C LEU A 284 -19.03 7.07 -3.45
N VAL A 285 -17.83 7.06 -4.03
CA VAL A 285 -16.93 5.88 -3.99
C VAL A 285 -16.62 5.47 -2.55
N CYS A 286 -16.29 6.44 -1.69
CA CYS A 286 -16.01 6.16 -0.27
C CYS A 286 -17.22 5.56 0.45
N ILE A 287 -18.43 6.05 0.19
CA ILE A 287 -19.67 5.54 0.78
C ILE A 287 -19.91 4.10 0.30
N VAL A 288 -19.91 3.86 -1.01
CA VAL A 288 -20.17 2.53 -1.60
C VAL A 288 -19.11 1.52 -1.14
N ALA A 289 -17.83 1.88 -1.18
CA ALA A 289 -16.75 1.03 -0.70
C ALA A 289 -16.93 0.69 0.78
N SER A 290 -17.30 1.68 1.62
CA SER A 290 -17.54 1.45 3.05
C SER A 290 -18.72 0.49 3.29
N CYS A 291 -19.79 0.60 2.52
CA CYS A 291 -20.93 -0.33 2.60
C CYS A 291 -20.50 -1.74 2.21
N ILE A 292 -19.73 -1.92 1.13
CA ILE A 292 -19.22 -3.23 0.71
C ILE A 292 -18.30 -3.81 1.79
N VAL A 293 -17.38 -3.01 2.32
CA VAL A 293 -16.48 -3.45 3.40
C VAL A 293 -17.29 -3.90 4.62
N ALA A 294 -18.29 -3.14 5.05
CA ALA A 294 -19.17 -3.52 6.17
C ALA A 294 -19.89 -4.84 5.90
N MET A 295 -20.40 -5.04 4.67
CA MET A 295 -21.07 -6.30 4.27
C MET A 295 -20.11 -7.47 4.31
N VAL A 296 -18.88 -7.33 3.77
CA VAL A 296 -17.88 -8.39 3.78
C VAL A 296 -17.52 -8.80 5.20
N TYR A 297 -17.29 -7.84 6.10
CA TYR A 297 -16.95 -8.14 7.50
C TYR A 297 -18.11 -8.77 8.27
N ARG A 298 -19.34 -8.44 7.91
CA ARG A 298 -20.55 -8.98 8.57
C ARG A 298 -20.92 -10.37 8.06
N TYR A 299 -20.87 -10.61 6.75
CA TYR A 299 -21.41 -11.81 6.13
C TYR A 299 -20.36 -12.80 5.61
N LEU A 300 -19.12 -12.33 5.36
CA LEU A 300 -18.05 -13.13 4.76
C LEU A 300 -16.74 -13.10 5.58
N PRO A 301 -16.79 -13.21 6.93
CA PRO A 301 -15.59 -13.09 7.76
C PRO A 301 -14.56 -14.19 7.48
N PHE A 302 -14.99 -15.34 6.95
CA PHE A 302 -14.12 -16.44 6.55
C PHE A 302 -13.14 -16.03 5.44
N MET A 303 -13.53 -15.12 4.54
CA MET A 303 -12.63 -14.59 3.50
C MET A 303 -11.44 -13.82 4.07
N LEU A 304 -11.53 -13.37 5.31
CA LEU A 304 -10.50 -12.64 6.05
C LEU A 304 -9.71 -13.54 7.00
N GLY A 305 -9.89 -14.85 6.91
CA GLY A 305 -9.31 -15.82 7.83
C GLY A 305 -9.81 -15.67 9.27
N LYS A 306 -10.94 -15.02 9.51
CA LYS A 306 -11.59 -14.94 10.83
C LYS A 306 -12.57 -16.12 10.97
N CYS A 307 -12.34 -16.97 11.97
CA CYS A 307 -13.35 -17.92 12.41
C CYS A 307 -14.27 -17.20 13.40
N HIS A 308 -15.57 -17.49 13.33
CA HIS A 308 -16.54 -17.09 14.36
C HIS A 308 -16.22 -17.77 15.67
#